data_2e7c5f5da26cb6f715df175eb8049f50
#
_entry.id   2e7c5f5da26cb6f715df175eb8049f50
#
_cell.length_a   1.000
_cell.length_b   1.000
_cell.length_c   1.000
_cell.angle_alpha   90.00
_cell.angle_beta   90.00
_cell.angle_gamma   90.00
#
_symmetry.space_group_name_H-M   'P 1'
#
loop_
_entity.id
_entity.type
_entity.pdbx_description
1 polymer ?
#
loop_
_entity_poly.entity_id
_entity_poly.type
_entity_poly.pdbx_seq_one_letter_code
_entity_poly.pdbx_strand_id
1 'polypeptide(L)'
;MLFFYFNRMLERETEQGKRENLLFQTIYDMVYQNMEKYGAEFAGIQAGNSATERMTDQNGTECMILETDGTITLEGSLKLPQDEIRSLAEEMIRTMDPGADQVYGVRKVETRYYLLSIITDQATDSADMVYLGILKDLSGIYEERSNMMRQYGIALAGLLVIGGLAAFLLSRYLTRPIEQLNRTAGRIAEGNLEKRAAYQGADEIGELSRSFNRMTDRLVPQME
;
A
#
# COMPACT_ATOMS: atom_id res chain seq x y z
N MET A 1 5.80 2.45 -8.32
CA MET A 1 4.43 2.49 -8.89
C MET A 1 3.36 2.18 -7.83
N LEU A 2 3.44 1.06 -7.10
CA LEU A 2 2.46 0.65 -6.08
C LEU A 2 2.27 1.69 -4.96
N PHE A 3 3.37 2.22 -4.40
CA PHE A 3 3.33 3.25 -3.37
C PHE A 3 2.64 4.54 -3.85
N PHE A 4 2.88 4.94 -5.09
CA PHE A 4 2.25 6.11 -5.70
C PHE A 4 0.74 5.91 -5.89
N TYR A 5 0.33 4.72 -6.36
CA TYR A 5 -1.07 4.36 -6.52
C TYR A 5 -1.82 4.38 -5.17
N PHE A 6 -1.23 3.74 -4.15
CA PHE A 6 -1.80 3.73 -2.80
C PHE A 6 -1.95 5.14 -2.21
N ASN A 7 -0.90 5.98 -2.29
CA ASN A 7 -0.97 7.35 -1.79
C ASN A 7 -2.05 8.17 -2.50
N ARG A 8 -2.16 8.03 -3.82
CA ARG A 8 -3.18 8.73 -4.60
C ARG A 8 -4.60 8.27 -4.24
N MET A 9 -4.78 6.99 -3.96
CA MET A 9 -6.06 6.44 -3.54
C MET A 9 -6.43 6.94 -2.14
N LEU A 10 -5.48 6.93 -1.21
CA LEU A 10 -5.65 7.46 0.14
C LEU A 10 -5.95 8.97 0.13
N GLU A 11 -5.24 9.74 -0.67
CA GLU A 11 -5.48 11.17 -0.86
C GLU A 11 -6.88 11.44 -1.41
N ARG A 12 -7.31 10.68 -2.40
CA ARG A 12 -8.67 10.77 -2.96
C ARG A 12 -9.74 10.51 -1.91
N GLU A 13 -9.61 9.46 -1.12
CA GLU A 13 -10.57 9.13 -0.06
C GLU A 13 -10.55 10.20 1.05
N THR A 14 -9.39 10.73 1.39
CA THR A 14 -9.26 11.82 2.35
C THR A 14 -9.97 13.08 1.88
N GLU A 15 -9.76 13.48 0.63
CA GLU A 15 -10.44 14.65 0.04
C GLU A 15 -11.95 14.42 -0.11
N GLN A 16 -12.37 13.19 -0.38
CA GLN A 16 -13.78 12.85 -0.38
C GLN A 16 -14.39 12.96 1.02
N GLY A 17 -13.70 12.42 2.03
CA GLY A 17 -14.15 12.50 3.42
C GLY A 17 -14.29 13.96 3.91
N LYS A 18 -13.35 14.83 3.56
CA LYS A 18 -13.45 16.26 3.87
C LYS A 18 -14.72 16.89 3.26
N ARG A 19 -15.02 16.58 2.01
CA ARG A 19 -16.23 17.08 1.34
C ARG A 19 -17.51 16.54 1.96
N GLU A 20 -17.51 15.25 2.34
CA GLU A 20 -18.64 14.63 3.04
C GLU A 20 -18.87 15.31 4.39
N ASN A 21 -17.79 15.62 5.13
CA ASN A 21 -17.92 16.33 6.41
C ASN A 21 -18.45 17.76 6.25
N LEU A 22 -17.99 18.48 5.23
CA LEU A 22 -18.52 19.82 4.91
C LEU A 22 -20.01 19.77 4.51
N LEU A 23 -20.41 18.72 3.79
CA LEU A 23 -21.83 18.51 3.46
C LEU A 23 -22.65 18.22 4.73
N PHE A 24 -22.10 17.41 5.64
CA PHE A 24 -22.71 17.10 6.93
C PHE A 24 -22.96 18.38 7.74
N GLN A 25 -21.94 19.24 7.86
CA GLN A 25 -22.07 20.55 8.48
C GLN A 25 -23.14 21.43 7.79
N THR A 26 -23.12 21.50 6.46
CA THR A 26 -24.09 22.31 5.71
C THR A 26 -25.55 21.88 5.97
N ILE A 27 -25.78 20.56 6.07
CA ILE A 27 -27.11 20.03 6.36
C ILE A 27 -27.50 20.36 7.81
N TYR A 28 -26.55 20.18 8.74
CA TYR A 28 -26.75 20.49 10.16
C TYR A 28 -27.15 21.95 10.33
N ASP A 29 -26.36 22.89 9.80
CA ASP A 29 -26.59 24.34 9.88
C ASP A 29 -27.95 24.73 9.30
N MET A 30 -28.28 24.18 8.13
CA MET A 30 -29.57 24.49 7.47
C MET A 30 -30.76 24.09 8.35
N VAL A 31 -30.70 22.93 8.98
CA VAL A 31 -31.80 22.45 9.84
C VAL A 31 -31.81 23.25 11.16
N TYR A 32 -30.62 23.47 11.74
CA TYR A 32 -30.48 24.24 12.98
C TYR A 32 -31.10 25.64 12.86
N GLN A 33 -30.72 26.41 11.86
CA GLN A 33 -31.24 27.76 11.60
C GLN A 33 -32.77 27.78 11.41
N ASN A 34 -33.32 26.75 10.79
CA ASN A 34 -34.78 26.66 10.60
C ASN A 34 -35.53 26.32 11.90
N MET A 35 -34.88 25.64 12.83
CA MET A 35 -35.49 25.14 14.07
C MET A 35 -35.12 25.98 15.30
N GLU A 36 -34.12 26.86 15.24
CA GLU A 36 -33.62 27.69 16.34
C GLU A 36 -34.72 28.48 17.07
N LYS A 37 -35.74 28.93 16.33
CA LYS A 37 -36.91 29.60 16.87
C LYS A 37 -37.70 28.79 17.91
N TYR A 38 -37.50 27.48 17.95
CA TYR A 38 -38.12 26.56 18.91
C TYR A 38 -37.23 26.24 20.14
N GLY A 39 -36.03 26.82 20.21
CA GLY A 39 -35.02 26.62 21.22
C GLY A 39 -33.77 25.91 20.67
N ALA A 40 -32.60 26.35 21.16
CA ALA A 40 -31.30 25.87 20.67
C ALA A 40 -31.10 24.36 20.86
N GLU A 41 -31.43 23.84 22.01
CA GLU A 41 -31.33 22.39 22.32
C GLU A 41 -32.19 21.54 21.38
N PHE A 42 -33.44 21.95 21.16
CA PHE A 42 -34.33 21.26 20.23
C PHE A 42 -33.83 21.36 18.79
N ALA A 43 -33.32 22.53 18.40
CA ALA A 43 -32.73 22.72 17.07
C ALA A 43 -31.51 21.84 16.84
N GLY A 44 -30.61 21.72 17.82
CA GLY A 44 -29.43 20.85 17.78
C GLY A 44 -29.78 19.39 17.58
N ILE A 45 -30.73 18.87 18.36
CA ILE A 45 -31.20 17.47 18.25
C ILE A 45 -31.81 17.21 16.85
N GLN A 46 -32.67 18.13 16.36
CA GLN A 46 -33.29 17.95 15.04
C GLN A 46 -32.30 18.06 13.89
N ALA A 47 -31.33 18.99 14.02
CA ALA A 47 -30.26 19.13 13.05
C ALA A 47 -29.36 17.88 13.00
N GLY A 48 -28.98 17.37 14.16
CA GLY A 48 -28.22 16.14 14.29
C GLY A 48 -28.91 14.95 13.64
N ASN A 49 -30.14 14.67 14.05
CA ASN A 49 -30.91 13.55 13.50
C ASN A 49 -31.11 13.65 11.98
N SER A 50 -31.43 14.86 11.47
CA SER A 50 -31.67 15.06 10.04
C SER A 50 -30.40 14.97 9.20
N ALA A 51 -29.28 15.46 9.74
CA ALA A 51 -28.00 15.41 9.05
C ALA A 51 -27.44 13.98 9.02
N THR A 52 -27.48 13.27 10.16
CA THR A 52 -27.01 11.89 10.25
C THR A 52 -27.86 10.93 9.41
N GLU A 53 -29.20 11.03 9.42
CA GLU A 53 -30.07 10.22 8.62
C GLU A 53 -29.75 10.33 7.09
N ARG A 54 -29.44 11.55 6.63
CA ARG A 54 -29.08 11.79 5.22
C ARG A 54 -27.71 11.29 4.81
N MET A 55 -26.76 11.25 5.76
CA MET A 55 -25.39 10.86 5.49
C MET A 55 -25.13 9.37 5.64
N THR A 56 -25.80 8.72 6.59
CA THR A 56 -25.57 7.30 6.96
C THR A 56 -25.92 6.31 5.85
N ASP A 57 -26.79 6.69 4.92
CA ASP A 57 -27.27 5.84 3.81
C ASP A 57 -26.21 5.65 2.69
N GLN A 58 -25.04 6.27 2.78
CA GLN A 58 -24.01 6.26 1.75
C GLN A 58 -22.64 5.75 2.25
N ASN A 59 -22.30 4.51 1.86
CA ASN A 59 -20.91 4.01 1.81
C ASN A 59 -20.17 3.70 3.12
N GLY A 60 -20.85 3.30 4.20
CA GLY A 60 -20.16 2.90 5.43
C GLY A 60 -19.44 4.07 6.13
N THR A 61 -20.01 5.27 5.99
CA THR A 61 -19.60 6.46 6.74
C THR A 61 -20.44 6.55 7.98
N GLU A 62 -19.81 6.74 9.15
CA GLU A 62 -20.52 7.10 10.39
C GLU A 62 -20.44 8.60 10.61
N CYS A 63 -21.53 9.17 11.07
CA CYS A 63 -21.58 10.56 11.51
C CYS A 63 -21.42 10.63 13.02
N MET A 64 -20.70 11.64 13.46
CA MET A 64 -20.39 11.90 14.87
C MET A 64 -20.72 13.34 15.22
N ILE A 65 -21.42 13.51 16.31
CA ILE A 65 -21.63 14.81 16.93
C ILE A 65 -21.04 14.74 18.34
N LEU A 66 -20.08 15.62 18.62
CA LEU A 66 -19.44 15.73 19.92
C LEU A 66 -19.77 17.10 20.50
N GLU A 67 -20.46 17.10 21.64
CA GLU A 67 -20.81 18.30 22.37
C GLU A 67 -19.71 18.68 23.38
N THR A 68 -19.71 19.93 23.84
CA THR A 68 -18.71 20.46 24.78
C THR A 68 -18.71 19.76 26.11
N ASP A 69 -19.84 19.21 26.54
CA ASP A 69 -19.98 18.41 27.78
C ASP A 69 -19.33 17.02 27.66
N GLY A 70 -18.83 16.67 26.49
CA GLY A 70 -18.23 15.38 26.17
C GLY A 70 -19.26 14.32 25.75
N THR A 71 -20.53 14.68 25.56
CA THR A 71 -21.54 13.79 24.99
C THR A 71 -21.19 13.54 23.54
N ILE A 72 -21.20 12.27 23.13
CA ILE A 72 -20.95 11.86 21.75
C ILE A 72 -22.16 11.11 21.22
N THR A 73 -22.69 11.58 20.12
CA THR A 73 -23.73 10.89 19.36
C THR A 73 -23.10 10.31 18.09
N LEU A 74 -23.23 9.00 17.93
CA LEU A 74 -22.72 8.27 16.78
C LEU A 74 -23.90 7.60 16.08
N GLU A 75 -24.03 7.84 14.79
CA GLU A 75 -24.99 7.13 13.95
C GLU A 75 -24.31 6.56 12.71
N GLY A 76 -24.51 5.24 12.52
CA GLY A 76 -23.96 4.52 11.38
C GLY A 76 -23.94 3.02 11.57
N SER A 77 -23.29 2.34 10.63
CA SER A 77 -23.21 0.88 10.60
C SER A 77 -21.88 0.33 11.13
N LEU A 78 -20.91 1.17 11.43
CA LEU A 78 -19.61 0.79 11.94
C LEU A 78 -19.73 0.43 13.43
N LYS A 79 -19.46 -0.81 13.75
CA LYS A 79 -19.49 -1.30 15.15
C LYS A 79 -18.16 -1.00 15.83
N LEU A 80 -17.97 0.24 16.23
CA LEU A 80 -16.78 0.65 16.98
C LEU A 80 -17.14 0.96 18.44
N PRO A 81 -16.22 0.71 19.39
CA PRO A 81 -16.40 1.13 20.78
C PRO A 81 -16.47 2.65 20.86
N GLN A 82 -17.57 3.18 21.41
CA GLN A 82 -17.78 4.64 21.50
C GLN A 82 -16.68 5.34 22.29
N ASP A 83 -16.17 4.71 23.36
CA ASP A 83 -15.11 5.28 24.19
C ASP A 83 -13.80 5.47 23.41
N GLU A 84 -13.50 4.56 22.48
CA GLU A 84 -12.30 4.63 21.66
C GLU A 84 -12.41 5.76 20.61
N ILE A 85 -13.56 5.89 19.96
CA ILE A 85 -13.83 6.99 19.03
C ILE A 85 -13.78 8.33 19.74
N ARG A 86 -14.36 8.43 20.94
CA ARG A 86 -14.31 9.64 21.76
C ARG A 86 -12.87 10.05 22.05
N SER A 87 -12.04 9.11 22.51
CA SER A 87 -10.66 9.40 22.85
C SER A 87 -9.85 9.90 21.65
N LEU A 88 -10.09 9.31 20.48
CA LEU A 88 -9.46 9.72 19.23
C LEU A 88 -9.94 11.10 18.76
N ALA A 89 -11.23 11.38 18.86
CA ALA A 89 -11.79 12.67 18.52
C ALA A 89 -11.24 13.79 19.41
N GLU A 90 -11.21 13.57 20.73
CA GLU A 90 -10.63 14.52 21.67
C GLU A 90 -9.13 14.74 21.44
N GLU A 91 -8.35 13.69 21.13
CA GLU A 91 -6.94 13.82 20.77
C GLU A 91 -6.77 14.69 19.53
N MET A 92 -7.58 14.44 18.49
CA MET A 92 -7.51 15.22 17.25
C MET A 92 -7.90 16.68 17.46
N ILE A 93 -8.94 16.96 18.24
CA ILE A 93 -9.37 18.32 18.57
C ILE A 93 -8.25 19.07 19.33
N ARG A 94 -7.58 18.40 20.29
CA ARG A 94 -6.44 19.00 21.00
C ARG A 94 -5.24 19.34 20.11
N THR A 95 -5.07 18.60 19.03
CA THR A 95 -3.97 18.82 18.05
C THR A 95 -4.34 19.75 16.90
N MET A 96 -5.58 20.25 16.91
CA MET A 96 -6.06 21.20 15.90
C MET A 96 -5.32 22.53 16.02
N ASP A 97 -4.86 23.06 14.90
CA ASP A 97 -4.20 24.37 14.89
C ASP A 97 -5.15 25.47 15.33
N PRO A 98 -4.68 26.44 16.15
CA PRO A 98 -5.51 27.57 16.55
C PRO A 98 -6.00 28.35 15.33
N GLY A 99 -7.33 28.35 15.13
CA GLY A 99 -7.97 29.03 14.00
C GLY A 99 -8.20 28.13 12.77
N ALA A 100 -7.94 26.85 12.87
CA ALA A 100 -8.39 25.89 11.86
C ALA A 100 -9.85 25.50 12.15
N ASP A 101 -10.67 25.44 11.13
CA ASP A 101 -12.08 25.02 11.25
C ASP A 101 -12.25 23.51 11.09
N GLN A 102 -11.21 22.81 10.66
CA GLN A 102 -11.25 21.38 10.37
C GLN A 102 -9.94 20.68 10.74
N VAL A 103 -10.05 19.51 11.32
CA VAL A 103 -8.95 18.55 11.49
C VAL A 103 -9.33 17.20 10.88
N TYR A 104 -8.38 16.53 10.26
CA TYR A 104 -8.58 15.20 9.69
C TYR A 104 -7.33 14.35 9.83
N GLY A 105 -7.51 13.04 9.85
CA GLY A 105 -6.40 12.12 9.90
C GLY A 105 -6.84 10.67 9.79
N VAL A 106 -5.91 9.83 9.33
CA VAL A 106 -6.13 8.39 9.35
C VAL A 106 -5.63 7.84 10.68
N ARG A 107 -6.48 7.07 11.34
CA ARG A 107 -6.16 6.41 12.60
C ARG A 107 -6.39 4.91 12.48
N LYS A 108 -5.57 4.17 13.19
CA LYS A 108 -5.73 2.71 13.29
C LYS A 108 -6.43 2.41 14.61
N VAL A 109 -7.57 1.73 14.50
CA VAL A 109 -8.35 1.24 15.63
C VAL A 109 -8.33 -0.29 15.56
N GLU A 110 -7.77 -0.93 16.57
CA GLU A 110 -7.51 -2.38 16.57
C GLU A 110 -6.72 -2.83 15.31
N THR A 111 -7.39 -3.51 14.37
CA THR A 111 -6.82 -4.02 13.12
C THR A 111 -7.25 -3.22 11.88
N ARG A 112 -8.16 -2.26 12.04
CA ARG A 112 -8.76 -1.49 10.95
C ARG A 112 -8.22 -0.07 10.86
N TYR A 113 -8.35 0.53 9.70
CA TYR A 113 -7.93 1.91 9.44
C TYR A 113 -9.16 2.77 9.14
N TYR A 114 -9.25 3.89 9.82
CA TYR A 114 -10.35 4.83 9.68
C TYR A 114 -9.85 6.23 9.36
N LEU A 115 -10.53 6.90 8.45
CA LEU A 115 -10.42 8.34 8.27
C LEU A 115 -11.39 9.00 9.26
N LEU A 116 -10.86 9.82 10.14
CA LEU A 116 -11.65 10.69 11.00
C LEU A 116 -11.46 12.13 10.52
N SER A 117 -12.56 12.83 10.27
CA SER A 117 -12.57 14.25 9.90
C SER A 117 -13.54 14.96 10.82
N ILE A 118 -13.10 16.04 11.47
CA ILE A 118 -13.85 16.80 12.45
C ILE A 118 -13.86 18.25 12.02
N ILE A 119 -15.04 18.88 12.02
CA ILE A 119 -15.24 20.31 11.77
C ILE A 119 -15.81 20.94 13.02
N THR A 120 -15.33 22.13 13.37
CA THR A 120 -15.91 22.96 14.43
C THR A 120 -17.11 23.69 13.88
N ASP A 121 -18.27 23.52 14.46
CA ASP A 121 -19.44 24.33 14.14
C ASP A 121 -19.43 25.62 14.96
N GLN A 122 -19.38 26.76 14.26
CA GLN A 122 -19.43 28.11 14.83
C GLN A 122 -20.80 28.79 14.66
N ALA A 123 -21.76 28.11 14.04
CA ALA A 123 -23.07 28.69 13.73
C ALA A 123 -23.97 28.86 14.96
N THR A 124 -23.59 28.27 16.08
CA THR A 124 -24.31 28.39 17.33
C THR A 124 -23.82 29.59 18.13
N ASP A 125 -24.65 30.61 18.28
CA ASP A 125 -24.48 31.73 19.23
C ASP A 125 -24.50 31.27 20.69
N SER A 126 -24.64 29.97 20.93
CA SER A 126 -24.61 29.35 22.25
C SER A 126 -23.16 29.14 22.71
N ALA A 127 -22.92 29.27 24.00
CA ALA A 127 -21.59 29.08 24.61
C ALA A 127 -21.03 27.65 24.45
N ASP A 128 -21.78 26.76 23.85
CA ASP A 128 -21.46 25.35 23.64
C ASP A 128 -21.02 25.13 22.18
N MET A 129 -19.72 24.90 22.01
CA MET A 129 -19.15 24.49 20.72
C MET A 129 -19.58 23.07 20.39
N VAL A 130 -20.04 22.84 19.17
CA VAL A 130 -20.37 21.51 18.66
C VAL A 130 -19.33 21.12 17.62
N TYR A 131 -18.81 19.91 17.72
CA TYR A 131 -17.90 19.35 16.74
C TYR A 131 -18.65 18.30 15.90
N LEU A 132 -18.69 18.52 14.61
CA LEU A 132 -19.30 17.62 13.64
C LEU A 132 -18.20 16.78 12.97
N GLY A 133 -18.34 15.46 13.06
CA GLY A 133 -17.33 14.57 12.52
C GLY A 133 -17.90 13.48 11.64
N ILE A 134 -17.08 12.97 10.75
CA ILE A 134 -17.33 11.73 10.03
C ILE A 134 -16.21 10.74 10.26
N LEU A 135 -16.59 9.48 10.31
CA LEU A 135 -15.70 8.34 10.42
C LEU A 135 -15.94 7.40 9.22
N LYS A 136 -14.90 7.14 8.45
CA LYS A 136 -14.97 6.31 7.24
C LYS A 136 -13.99 5.15 7.32
N ASP A 137 -14.45 3.92 7.06
CA ASP A 137 -13.59 2.73 7.04
C ASP A 137 -12.72 2.71 5.78
N LEU A 138 -11.40 2.75 5.97
CA LEU A 138 -10.39 2.65 4.91
C LEU A 138 -9.70 1.29 4.87
N SER A 139 -10.15 0.32 5.68
CA SER A 139 -9.48 -0.98 5.82
C SER A 139 -9.37 -1.71 4.49
N GLY A 140 -10.38 -1.60 3.61
CA GLY A 140 -10.34 -2.20 2.28
C GLY A 140 -9.16 -1.73 1.42
N ILE A 141 -8.78 -0.45 1.52
CA ILE A 141 -7.62 0.11 0.80
C ILE A 141 -6.31 -0.49 1.31
N TYR A 142 -6.20 -0.64 2.62
CA TYR A 142 -5.01 -1.22 3.26
C TYR A 142 -4.91 -2.73 3.00
N GLU A 143 -6.04 -3.45 2.98
CA GLU A 143 -6.10 -4.87 2.61
C GLU A 143 -5.71 -5.09 1.14
N GLU A 144 -6.21 -4.28 0.23
CA GLU A 144 -5.86 -4.33 -1.18
C GLU A 144 -4.36 -4.11 -1.38
N ARG A 145 -3.78 -3.12 -0.70
CA ARG A 145 -2.32 -2.89 -0.68
C ARG A 145 -1.57 -4.12 -0.21
N SER A 146 -1.99 -4.73 0.91
CA SER A 146 -1.35 -5.93 1.47
C SER A 146 -1.40 -7.10 0.50
N ASN A 147 -2.55 -7.32 -0.14
CA ASN A 147 -2.73 -8.37 -1.15
C ASN A 147 -1.84 -8.15 -2.37
N MET A 148 -1.76 -6.92 -2.88
CA MET A 148 -0.86 -6.56 -3.98
C MET A 148 0.61 -6.80 -3.60
N MET A 149 1.04 -6.36 -2.42
CA MET A 149 2.41 -6.59 -1.93
C MET A 149 2.76 -8.07 -1.87
N ARG A 150 1.83 -8.91 -1.42
CA ARG A 150 2.00 -10.37 -1.38
C ARG A 150 2.12 -10.96 -2.78
N GLN A 151 1.26 -10.54 -3.73
CA GLN A 151 1.31 -11.02 -5.11
C GLN A 151 2.63 -10.65 -5.80
N TYR A 152 3.09 -9.41 -5.65
CA TYR A 152 4.38 -8.96 -6.19
C TYR A 152 5.55 -9.69 -5.53
N GLY A 153 5.48 -9.95 -4.23
CA GLY A 153 6.49 -10.73 -3.51
C GLY A 153 6.63 -12.15 -4.06
N ILE A 154 5.51 -12.83 -4.30
CA ILE A 154 5.49 -14.17 -4.90
C ILE A 154 6.04 -14.14 -6.33
N ALA A 155 5.63 -13.17 -7.14
CA ALA A 155 6.11 -13.04 -8.52
C ALA A 155 7.63 -12.78 -8.57
N LEU A 156 8.15 -11.91 -7.70
CA LEU A 156 9.58 -11.64 -7.59
C LEU A 156 10.37 -12.88 -7.16
N ALA A 157 9.88 -13.60 -6.17
CA ALA A 157 10.50 -14.85 -5.72
C ALA A 157 10.56 -15.90 -6.86
N GLY A 158 9.47 -16.03 -7.62
CA GLY A 158 9.43 -16.90 -8.81
C GLY A 158 10.46 -16.49 -9.86
N LEU A 159 10.56 -15.21 -10.15
CA LEU A 159 11.54 -14.67 -11.12
C LEU A 159 12.98 -14.95 -10.69
N LEU A 160 13.29 -14.80 -9.39
CA LEU A 160 14.62 -15.11 -8.85
C LEU A 160 14.97 -16.59 -8.95
N VAL A 161 14.00 -17.48 -8.70
CA VAL A 161 14.20 -18.92 -8.85
C VAL A 161 14.46 -19.30 -10.32
N ILE A 162 13.65 -18.78 -11.25
CA ILE A 162 13.82 -19.02 -12.70
C ILE A 162 15.16 -18.47 -13.18
N GLY A 163 15.51 -17.24 -12.81
CA GLY A 163 16.77 -16.61 -13.17
C GLY A 163 17.99 -17.36 -12.62
N GLY A 164 17.91 -17.79 -11.35
CA GLY A 164 18.95 -18.60 -10.72
C GLY A 164 19.14 -19.96 -11.41
N LEU A 165 18.03 -20.62 -11.76
CA LEU A 165 18.07 -21.89 -12.50
C LEU A 165 18.67 -21.70 -13.90
N ALA A 166 18.27 -20.66 -14.63
CA ALA A 166 18.83 -20.34 -15.93
C ALA A 166 20.34 -20.05 -15.87
N ALA A 167 20.78 -19.24 -14.90
CA ALA A 167 22.20 -18.96 -14.68
C ALA A 167 22.99 -20.23 -14.32
N PHE A 168 22.43 -21.10 -13.48
CA PHE A 168 23.05 -22.40 -13.17
C PHE A 168 23.21 -23.28 -14.40
N LEU A 169 22.16 -23.40 -15.21
CA LEU A 169 22.21 -24.17 -16.45
C LEU A 169 23.21 -23.60 -17.46
N LEU A 170 23.21 -22.28 -17.63
CA LEU A 170 24.19 -21.61 -18.49
C LEU A 170 25.63 -21.88 -18.04
N SER A 171 25.89 -21.76 -16.76
CA SER A 171 27.21 -22.08 -16.18
C SER A 171 27.62 -23.52 -16.44
N ARG A 172 26.69 -24.46 -16.30
CA ARG A 172 26.98 -25.88 -16.46
C ARG A 172 27.19 -26.30 -17.92
N TYR A 173 26.35 -25.78 -18.81
CA TYR A 173 26.33 -26.24 -20.21
C TYR A 173 27.20 -25.41 -21.17
N LEU A 174 27.44 -24.15 -20.87
CA LEU A 174 28.27 -23.29 -21.73
C LEU A 174 29.59 -22.91 -21.05
N THR A 175 29.54 -22.26 -19.90
CA THR A 175 30.74 -21.65 -19.31
C THR A 175 31.80 -22.67 -18.92
N ARG A 176 31.42 -23.77 -18.26
CA ARG A 176 32.38 -24.81 -17.82
C ARG A 176 33.08 -25.51 -18.97
N PRO A 177 32.40 -25.99 -20.06
CA PRO A 177 33.08 -26.58 -21.18
C PRO A 177 34.05 -25.61 -21.89
N ILE A 178 33.67 -24.35 -22.08
CA ILE A 178 34.51 -23.32 -22.68
C ILE A 178 35.77 -23.08 -21.85
N GLU A 179 35.62 -22.99 -20.52
CA GLU A 179 36.77 -22.79 -19.61
C GLU A 179 37.72 -24.02 -19.65
N GLN A 180 37.16 -25.24 -19.69
CA GLN A 180 37.97 -26.46 -19.84
C GLN A 180 38.75 -26.48 -21.16
N LEU A 181 38.12 -26.11 -22.29
CA LEU A 181 38.78 -25.98 -23.58
C LEU A 181 39.91 -24.95 -23.53
N ASN A 182 39.68 -23.78 -22.94
CA ASN A 182 40.68 -22.73 -22.81
C ASN A 182 41.87 -23.18 -21.94
N ARG A 183 41.64 -23.82 -20.83
CA ARG A 183 42.70 -24.38 -19.96
C ARG A 183 43.47 -25.48 -20.66
N THR A 184 42.82 -26.34 -21.46
CA THR A 184 43.50 -27.39 -22.25
C THR A 184 44.37 -26.76 -23.35
N ALA A 185 43.89 -25.74 -24.04
CA ALA A 185 44.63 -24.99 -25.03
C ALA A 185 45.89 -24.34 -24.44
N GLY A 186 45.80 -23.75 -23.28
CA GLY A 186 46.95 -23.18 -22.56
C GLY A 186 48.02 -24.25 -22.25
N ARG A 187 47.62 -25.41 -21.74
CA ARG A 187 48.56 -26.51 -21.43
C ARG A 187 49.22 -27.07 -22.68
N ILE A 188 48.51 -27.16 -23.79
CA ILE A 188 49.12 -27.61 -25.07
C ILE A 188 50.12 -26.55 -25.58
N ALA A 189 49.82 -25.27 -25.46
CA ALA A 189 50.75 -24.19 -25.80
C ALA A 189 52.03 -24.20 -24.91
N GLU A 190 51.96 -24.68 -23.69
CA GLU A 190 53.10 -24.90 -22.79
C GLU A 190 53.89 -26.18 -23.09
N GLY A 191 53.53 -26.92 -24.16
CA GLY A 191 54.25 -28.11 -24.64
C GLY A 191 53.63 -29.44 -24.15
N ASN A 192 52.54 -29.43 -23.42
CA ASN A 192 51.87 -30.67 -22.96
C ASN A 192 50.90 -31.19 -24.05
N LEU A 193 51.43 -31.79 -25.09
CA LEU A 193 50.69 -32.26 -26.27
C LEU A 193 49.86 -33.51 -26.04
N GLU A 194 49.99 -34.17 -24.88
CA GLU A 194 49.19 -35.36 -24.53
C GLU A 194 47.79 -35.01 -24.05
N LYS A 195 47.57 -33.75 -23.63
CA LYS A 195 46.25 -33.32 -23.15
C LYS A 195 45.25 -33.19 -24.28
N ARG A 196 44.00 -33.58 -23.97
CA ARG A 196 42.85 -33.48 -24.86
C ARG A 196 41.71 -32.78 -24.19
N ALA A 197 40.89 -32.13 -24.97
CA ALA A 197 39.66 -31.55 -24.53
C ALA A 197 38.68 -32.69 -24.20
N ALA A 198 38.16 -32.66 -22.96
CA ALA A 198 37.35 -33.76 -22.42
C ALA A 198 35.85 -33.64 -22.75
N TYR A 199 35.40 -32.45 -23.23
CA TYR A 199 33.98 -32.24 -23.53
C TYR A 199 33.56 -32.93 -24.81
N GLN A 200 32.53 -33.79 -24.75
CA GLN A 200 32.03 -34.62 -25.85
C GLN A 200 30.56 -34.42 -26.14
N GLY A 201 30.04 -33.20 -25.91
CA GLY A 201 28.66 -32.82 -26.24
C GLY A 201 28.32 -33.03 -27.71
N ALA A 202 27.04 -33.14 -28.03
CA ALA A 202 26.54 -33.17 -29.43
C ALA A 202 26.25 -31.75 -29.97
N ASP A 203 26.64 -30.73 -29.25
CA ASP A 203 26.48 -29.30 -29.56
C ASP A 203 27.73 -28.72 -30.26
N GLU A 204 27.69 -27.43 -30.57
CA GLU A 204 28.77 -26.69 -31.24
C GLU A 204 30.06 -26.69 -30.41
N ILE A 205 29.95 -26.69 -29.09
CA ILE A 205 31.11 -26.79 -28.19
C ILE A 205 31.77 -28.16 -28.27
N GLY A 206 30.96 -29.23 -28.39
CA GLY A 206 31.46 -30.58 -28.63
C GLY A 206 32.13 -30.72 -29.99
N GLU A 207 31.63 -30.09 -31.04
CA GLU A 207 32.27 -30.06 -32.37
C GLU A 207 33.61 -29.31 -32.33
N LEU A 208 33.65 -28.16 -31.62
CA LEU A 208 34.88 -27.41 -31.41
C LEU A 208 35.89 -28.25 -30.61
N SER A 209 35.47 -28.96 -29.60
CA SER A 209 36.33 -29.87 -28.82
C SER A 209 36.95 -30.97 -29.67
N ARG A 210 36.15 -31.62 -30.52
CA ARG A 210 36.64 -32.65 -31.47
C ARG A 210 37.62 -32.09 -32.51
N SER A 211 37.34 -30.88 -33.04
CA SER A 211 38.20 -30.22 -34.00
C SER A 211 39.54 -29.80 -33.35
N PHE A 212 39.49 -29.32 -32.12
CA PHE A 212 40.67 -29.00 -31.34
C PHE A 212 41.56 -30.23 -31.09
N ASN A 213 40.95 -31.34 -30.68
CA ASN A 213 41.70 -32.60 -30.47
C ASN A 213 42.35 -33.09 -31.76
N ARG A 214 41.65 -33.06 -32.92
CA ARG A 214 42.21 -33.42 -34.22
C ARG A 214 43.39 -32.53 -34.64
N MET A 215 43.34 -31.22 -34.30
CA MET A 215 44.47 -30.32 -34.53
C MET A 215 45.67 -30.72 -33.70
N THR A 216 45.48 -31.00 -32.41
CA THR A 216 46.53 -31.45 -31.51
C THR A 216 47.17 -32.77 -31.96
N ASP A 217 46.39 -33.75 -32.46
CA ASP A 217 46.87 -35.00 -32.99
C ASP A 217 47.79 -34.84 -34.21
N ARG A 218 47.62 -33.77 -34.99
CA ARG A 218 48.49 -33.45 -36.14
C ARG A 218 49.78 -32.77 -35.75
N LEU A 219 49.82 -32.13 -34.59
CA LEU A 219 51.02 -31.45 -34.06
C LEU A 219 52.02 -32.40 -33.41
N VAL A 220 51.56 -33.51 -32.82
CA VAL A 220 52.40 -34.50 -32.14
C VAL A 220 53.45 -35.11 -33.09
N PRO A 221 53.15 -35.59 -34.32
CA PRO A 221 54.14 -36.23 -35.21
C PRO A 221 55.15 -35.26 -35.82
N GLN A 222 55.02 -33.97 -35.71
CA GLN A 222 55.95 -32.98 -36.29
C GLN A 222 57.07 -32.56 -35.33
N MET A 223 57.06 -33.07 -34.11
CA MET A 223 58.07 -32.73 -33.07
C MET A 223 58.95 -33.91 -32.64
N GLU A 224 58.81 -35.09 -33.29
CA GLU A 224 59.80 -36.21 -33.28
C GLU A 224 60.76 -36.05 -34.44
#